data_54b521ea433719a7eeb89ca14dc5cd78
#
_entry.id   54b521ea433719a7eeb89ca14dc5cd78
#
_cell.length_a   1.000
_cell.length_b   1.000
_cell.length_c   1.000
_cell.angle_alpha   90.00
_cell.angle_beta   90.00
_cell.angle_gamma   90.00
#
_symmetry.space_group_name_H-M   'P 1'
#
loop_
_entity.id
_entity.type
_entity.pdbx_description
1 polymer ?
#
loop_
_entity_poly.entity_id
_entity_poly.type
_entity_poly.pdbx_seq_one_letter_code
_entity_poly.pdbx_strand_id
1 'polypeptide(L)'
;MIQKKIILTLDTEACDLAGNVYDVGYTIHNRKGEILTTYNALVAEIFTDASKMMGAFYAKKLFTHYAPMLDRGDIALVSWADIVAQMQADVDAFGVNVLAAYNLGFDRRVMR
;
A
#
# COMPACT_ATOMS: atom_id res chain seq x y z
N MET A 1 28.18 8.20 -16.16
CA MET A 1 27.03 7.38 -16.55
C MET A 1 25.81 7.82 -15.76
N ILE A 2 24.71 8.13 -16.43
CA ILE A 2 23.49 8.56 -15.77
C ILE A 2 22.76 7.32 -15.24
N GLN A 3 22.55 7.27 -13.93
CA GLN A 3 21.82 6.18 -13.30
C GLN A 3 20.34 6.29 -13.65
N LYS A 4 19.73 5.20 -14.08
CA LYS A 4 18.29 5.15 -14.31
C LYS A 4 17.54 5.32 -13.00
N LYS A 5 16.51 6.16 -13.01
CA LYS A 5 15.64 6.31 -11.85
C LYS A 5 14.50 5.30 -11.93
N ILE A 6 14.41 4.45 -10.92
CA ILE A 6 13.31 3.51 -10.72
C ILE A 6 12.57 3.96 -9.47
N ILE A 7 11.31 4.27 -9.62
CA ILE A 7 10.51 4.99 -8.64
C ILE A 7 9.44 4.06 -8.08
N LEU A 8 9.36 3.97 -6.74
CA LEU A 8 8.22 3.35 -6.08
C LEU A 8 7.31 4.47 -5.60
N THR A 9 6.07 4.50 -6.11
CA THR A 9 5.04 5.42 -5.66
C THR A 9 4.09 4.70 -4.73
N LEU A 10 4.04 5.15 -3.47
CA LEU A 10 3.27 4.53 -2.40
C LEU A 10 1.98 5.30 -2.17
N ASP A 11 0.88 4.57 -1.98
CA ASP A 11 -0.41 5.11 -1.56
C ASP A 11 -0.98 4.25 -0.44
N THR A 12 -1.38 4.88 0.67
CA THR A 12 -1.95 4.20 1.82
C THR A 12 -3.26 4.84 2.24
N GLU A 13 -4.17 4.02 2.78
CA GLU A 13 -5.41 4.46 3.42
C GLU A 13 -5.37 4.04 4.88
N ALA A 14 -5.78 4.93 5.77
CA ALA A 14 -5.70 4.70 7.22
C ALA A 14 -7.04 4.92 7.89
N CYS A 15 -7.26 4.21 9.01
CA CYS A 15 -8.45 4.39 9.85
C CYS A 15 -8.47 5.73 10.57
N ASP A 16 -7.27 6.25 10.88
CA ASP A 16 -7.12 7.45 11.69
C ASP A 16 -5.80 8.16 11.38
N LEU A 17 -5.57 9.28 12.02
CA LEU A 17 -4.34 10.06 11.86
C LEU A 17 -3.15 9.50 12.64
N ALA A 18 -3.38 8.49 13.49
CA ALA A 18 -2.32 7.85 14.26
C ALA A 18 -1.52 6.83 13.46
N GLY A 19 -2.00 6.46 12.26
CA GLY A 19 -1.24 5.61 11.36
C GLY A 19 -1.69 4.14 11.31
N ASN A 20 -2.94 3.86 11.68
CA ASN A 20 -3.51 2.52 11.52
C ASN A 20 -3.90 2.30 10.06
N VAL A 21 -2.91 1.93 9.24
CA VAL A 21 -3.08 1.73 7.81
C VAL A 21 -3.81 0.41 7.55
N TYR A 22 -4.87 0.45 6.74
CA TYR A 22 -5.62 -0.75 6.36
C TYR A 22 -5.50 -1.13 4.88
N ASP A 23 -5.06 -0.23 4.04
CA ASP A 23 -4.90 -0.45 2.59
C ASP A 23 -3.54 0.08 2.16
N VAL A 24 -2.74 -0.78 1.52
CA VAL A 24 -1.41 -0.42 1.02
C VAL A 24 -1.35 -0.73 -0.46
N GLY A 25 -1.00 0.27 -1.26
CA GLY A 25 -0.77 0.09 -2.68
C GLY A 25 0.54 0.76 -3.07
N TYR A 26 1.25 0.17 -4.03
CA TYR A 26 2.39 0.83 -4.64
C TYR A 26 2.54 0.43 -6.11
N THR A 27 3.18 1.32 -6.85
CA THR A 27 3.54 1.09 -8.25
C THR A 27 5.03 1.37 -8.39
N ILE A 28 5.73 0.47 -9.06
CA ILE A 28 7.14 0.68 -9.42
C ILE A 28 7.18 1.00 -10.90
N HIS A 29 7.78 2.13 -11.25
CA HIS A 29 7.81 2.64 -12.62
C HIS A 29 9.13 3.35 -12.89
N ASN A 30 9.41 3.62 -14.18
CA ASN A 30 10.55 4.41 -14.59
C ASN A 30 10.18 5.90 -14.72
N ARG A 31 11.12 6.74 -15.15
CA ARG A 31 10.88 8.18 -15.32
C ARG A 31 9.88 8.50 -16.42
N LYS A 32 9.69 7.59 -17.39
CA LYS A 32 8.75 7.76 -18.49
C LYS A 32 7.33 7.37 -18.11
N GLY A 33 7.13 6.82 -16.90
CA GLY A 33 5.84 6.35 -16.43
C GLY A 33 5.50 4.93 -16.83
N GLU A 34 6.45 4.19 -17.41
CA GLU A 34 6.24 2.77 -17.73
C GLU A 34 6.19 1.96 -16.44
N ILE A 35 5.12 1.21 -16.23
CA ILE A 35 4.89 0.42 -15.02
C ILE A 35 5.64 -0.89 -15.10
N LEU A 36 6.51 -1.14 -14.10
CA LEU A 36 7.28 -2.39 -14.00
C LEU A 36 6.53 -3.43 -13.15
N THR A 37 5.91 -3.01 -12.06
CA THR A 37 5.05 -3.84 -11.24
C THR A 37 4.11 -3.00 -10.38
N THR A 38 3.02 -3.60 -9.94
CA THR A 38 2.08 -3.02 -8.99
C THR A 38 1.79 -4.01 -7.88
N TYR A 39 1.43 -3.50 -6.70
CA TYR A 39 1.03 -4.32 -5.58
C TYR A 39 -0.09 -3.63 -4.82
N ASN A 40 -1.04 -4.39 -4.31
CA ASN A 40 -2.11 -3.85 -3.49
C ASN A 40 -2.59 -4.93 -2.51
N ALA A 41 -2.74 -4.56 -1.24
CA ALA A 41 -3.18 -5.47 -0.21
C ALA A 41 -3.90 -4.72 0.91
N LEU A 42 -4.81 -5.42 1.59
CA LEU A 42 -5.42 -4.96 2.83
C LEU A 42 -4.61 -5.53 4.00
N VAL A 43 -4.32 -4.69 4.98
CA VAL A 43 -3.57 -5.08 6.17
C VAL A 43 -4.47 -5.90 7.07
N ALA A 44 -4.22 -7.20 7.17
CA ALA A 44 -5.10 -8.14 7.86
C ALA A 44 -5.37 -7.74 9.32
N GLU A 45 -4.35 -7.33 10.05
CA GLU A 45 -4.45 -6.98 11.47
C GLU A 45 -5.35 -5.76 11.71
N ILE A 46 -5.42 -4.83 10.76
CA ILE A 46 -6.22 -3.62 10.87
C ILE A 46 -7.59 -3.81 10.23
N PHE A 47 -7.64 -4.36 9.02
CA PHE A 47 -8.89 -4.50 8.26
C PHE A 47 -9.89 -5.43 8.96
N THR A 48 -9.41 -6.44 9.68
CA THR A 48 -10.26 -7.35 10.42
C THR A 48 -10.63 -6.86 11.82
N ASP A 49 -10.08 -5.72 12.25
CA ASP A 49 -10.43 -5.09 13.53
C ASP A 49 -11.66 -4.20 13.34
N ALA A 50 -12.83 -4.71 13.72
CA ALA A 50 -14.10 -4.01 13.50
C ALA A 50 -14.14 -2.64 14.18
N SER A 51 -13.58 -2.51 15.40
CA SER A 51 -13.62 -1.25 16.12
C SER A 51 -12.78 -0.16 15.42
N LYS A 52 -11.67 -0.53 14.82
CA LYS A 52 -10.84 0.40 14.04
C LYS A 52 -11.50 0.75 12.71
N MET A 53 -12.00 -0.26 11.99
CA MET A 53 -12.59 -0.06 10.66
C MET A 53 -13.88 0.74 10.71
N MET A 54 -14.71 0.59 11.76
CA MET A 54 -15.96 1.36 11.91
C MET A 54 -15.68 2.85 12.11
N GLY A 55 -14.52 3.22 12.63
CA GLY A 55 -14.10 4.61 12.77
C GLY A 55 -13.42 5.20 11.54
N ALA A 56 -13.17 4.40 10.51
CA ALA A 56 -12.44 4.85 9.32
C ALA A 56 -13.26 5.82 8.48
N PHE A 57 -12.59 6.80 7.88
CA PHE A 57 -13.21 7.74 6.94
C PHE A 57 -13.89 7.02 5.77
N TYR A 58 -13.38 5.87 5.40
CA TYR A 58 -13.86 5.08 4.26
C TYR A 58 -14.68 3.87 4.67
N ALA A 59 -15.24 3.88 5.89
CA ALA A 59 -16.04 2.76 6.40
C ALA A 59 -17.18 2.35 5.45
N LYS A 60 -17.78 3.31 4.75
CA LYS A 60 -18.84 3.04 3.77
C LYS A 60 -18.35 2.18 2.61
N LYS A 61 -17.06 2.23 2.26
CA LYS A 61 -16.49 1.41 1.19
C LYS A 61 -16.29 -0.04 1.58
N LEU A 62 -16.43 -0.37 2.87
CA LEU A 62 -16.18 -1.72 3.37
C LEU A 62 -17.03 -2.75 2.63
N PHE A 63 -18.33 -2.51 2.50
CA PHE A 63 -19.27 -3.43 1.86
C PHE A 63 -19.43 -3.20 0.36
N THR A 64 -19.32 -1.95 -0.10
CA THR A 64 -19.59 -1.59 -1.49
C THR A 64 -18.36 -1.71 -2.38
N HIS A 65 -17.17 -1.65 -1.81
CA HIS A 65 -15.90 -1.66 -2.56
C HIS A 65 -15.03 -2.85 -2.18
N TYR A 66 -14.62 -2.95 -0.90
CA TYR A 66 -13.64 -3.95 -0.48
C TYR A 66 -14.19 -5.36 -0.44
N ALA A 67 -15.41 -5.58 0.08
CA ALA A 67 -15.98 -6.93 0.16
C ALA A 67 -16.14 -7.57 -1.22
N PRO A 68 -16.68 -6.87 -2.25
CA PRO A 68 -16.69 -7.43 -3.61
C PRO A 68 -15.31 -7.74 -4.17
N MET A 69 -14.30 -6.90 -3.90
CA MET A 69 -12.94 -7.14 -4.36
C MET A 69 -12.32 -8.37 -3.70
N LEU A 70 -12.56 -8.57 -2.41
CA LEU A 70 -12.09 -9.75 -1.68
C LEU A 70 -12.77 -11.02 -2.22
N ASP A 71 -14.08 -10.97 -2.46
CA ASP A 71 -14.83 -12.11 -3.00
C ASP A 71 -14.35 -12.53 -4.38
N ARG A 72 -13.96 -11.57 -5.22
CA ARG A 72 -13.44 -11.86 -6.56
C ARG A 72 -11.95 -12.21 -6.57
N GLY A 73 -11.25 -12.04 -5.44
CA GLY A 73 -9.82 -12.24 -5.39
C GLY A 73 -8.99 -11.10 -6.00
N ASP A 74 -9.60 -9.94 -6.23
CA ASP A 74 -8.92 -8.76 -6.79
C ASP A 74 -7.94 -8.13 -5.79
N ILE A 75 -8.22 -8.31 -4.48
CA ILE A 75 -7.35 -7.86 -3.40
C ILE A 75 -7.36 -8.93 -2.30
N ALA A 76 -6.29 -9.02 -1.53
CA ALA A 76 -6.14 -10.01 -0.47
C ALA A 76 -5.86 -9.36 0.88
N LEU A 77 -6.24 -10.07 1.95
CA LEU A 77 -5.83 -9.75 3.31
C LEU A 77 -4.43 -10.32 3.54
N VAL A 78 -3.48 -9.45 3.87
CA VAL A 78 -2.08 -9.83 4.06
C VAL A 78 -1.58 -9.22 5.37
N SER A 79 -0.77 -9.96 6.13
CA SER A 79 -0.18 -9.43 7.35
C SER A 79 0.74 -8.26 7.02
N TRP A 80 0.85 -7.31 7.95
CA TRP A 80 1.75 -6.16 7.80
C TRP A 80 3.19 -6.61 7.51
N ALA A 81 3.66 -7.62 8.24
CA ALA A 81 5.01 -8.15 8.05
C ALA A 81 5.23 -8.68 6.63
N ASP A 82 4.26 -9.37 6.08
CA ASP A 82 4.34 -9.92 4.71
C ASP A 82 4.26 -8.81 3.66
N ILE A 83 3.46 -7.76 3.90
CA ILE A 83 3.41 -6.59 3.01
C ILE A 83 4.77 -5.90 2.95
N VAL A 84 5.40 -5.67 4.10
CA VAL A 84 6.72 -5.05 4.17
C VAL A 84 7.78 -5.93 3.49
N ALA A 85 7.72 -7.25 3.72
CA ALA A 85 8.65 -8.19 3.08
C ALA A 85 8.49 -8.19 1.54
N GLN A 86 7.26 -8.16 1.04
CA GLN A 86 7.01 -8.08 -0.40
C GLN A 86 7.52 -6.77 -0.99
N MET A 87 7.29 -5.66 -0.32
CA MET A 87 7.79 -4.36 -0.77
C MET A 87 9.32 -4.35 -0.83
N GLN A 88 9.99 -4.89 0.19
CA GLN A 88 11.45 -4.96 0.21
C GLN A 88 11.97 -5.85 -0.93
N ALA A 89 11.32 -6.97 -1.17
CA ALA A 89 11.69 -7.87 -2.27
C ALA A 89 11.55 -7.17 -3.62
N ASP A 90 10.49 -6.40 -3.83
CA ASP A 90 10.27 -5.67 -5.07
C ASP A 90 11.27 -4.51 -5.23
N VAL A 91 11.56 -3.79 -4.14
CA VAL A 91 12.58 -2.74 -4.15
C VAL A 91 13.93 -3.30 -4.60
N ASP A 92 14.32 -4.45 -4.05
CA ASP A 92 15.59 -5.11 -4.41
C ASP A 92 15.57 -5.65 -5.83
N ALA A 93 14.47 -6.30 -6.22
CA ALA A 93 14.37 -6.95 -7.54
C ALA A 93 14.38 -5.94 -8.69
N PHE A 94 13.75 -4.78 -8.52
CA PHE A 94 13.64 -3.76 -9.56
C PHE A 94 14.66 -2.63 -9.45
N GLY A 95 15.48 -2.63 -8.41
CA GLY A 95 16.51 -1.61 -8.20
C GLY A 95 15.93 -0.23 -7.92
N VAL A 96 14.88 -0.16 -7.11
CA VAL A 96 14.23 1.11 -6.74
C VAL A 96 15.24 2.04 -6.05
N ASN A 97 15.35 3.28 -6.51
CA ASN A 97 16.24 4.28 -5.94
C ASN A 97 15.55 5.61 -5.63
N VAL A 98 14.24 5.72 -5.88
CA VAL A 98 13.44 6.90 -5.54
C VAL A 98 12.13 6.44 -4.90
N LEU A 99 11.76 7.06 -3.79
CA LEU A 99 10.48 6.83 -3.12
C LEU A 99 9.61 8.08 -3.27
N ALA A 100 8.38 7.91 -3.71
CA ALA A 100 7.37 8.96 -3.83
C ALA A 100 6.08 8.54 -3.15
N ALA A 101 5.34 9.50 -2.57
CA ALA A 101 4.07 9.23 -1.92
C ALA A 101 3.22 10.49 -1.90
N TYR A 102 1.90 10.34 -1.89
CA TYR A 102 0.96 11.46 -1.80
C TYR A 102 1.10 12.24 -0.49
N ASN A 103 1.30 11.52 0.60
CA ASN A 103 1.50 12.11 1.92
C ASN A 103 2.80 11.55 2.49
N LEU A 104 3.92 12.04 1.97
CA LEU A 104 5.25 11.48 2.23
C LEU A 104 5.57 11.42 3.73
N GLY A 105 5.23 12.48 4.49
CA GLY A 105 5.47 12.51 5.93
C GLY A 105 4.71 11.43 6.69
N PHE A 106 3.43 11.25 6.37
CA PHE A 106 2.58 10.24 6.99
C PHE A 106 3.02 8.81 6.57
N ASP A 107 3.18 8.59 5.27
CA ASP A 107 3.53 7.27 4.74
C ASP A 107 4.90 6.81 5.24
N ARG A 108 5.88 7.70 5.30
CA ARG A 108 7.20 7.37 5.85
C ARG A 108 7.14 6.98 7.32
N ARG A 109 6.28 7.64 8.10
CA ARG A 109 6.09 7.36 9.52
C ARG A 109 5.52 5.96 9.73
N VAL A 110 4.53 5.55 8.93
CA VAL A 110 3.87 4.24 9.10
C VAL A 110 4.67 3.09 8.52
N MET A 111 5.53 3.34 7.55
CA MET A 111 6.33 2.31 6.89
C MET A 111 7.70 2.06 7.52
N ARG A 112 8.05 2.80 8.55
CA ARG A 112 9.32 2.59 9.25
C ARG A 112 9.35 1.31 10.07
#